data_a7c3e6c40c47b40d5beb675a9465d138
#
_entry.id   a7c3e6c40c47b40d5beb675a9465d138
#
_cell.length_a   1.000
_cell.length_b   1.000
_cell.length_c   1.000
_cell.angle_alpha   90.00
_cell.angle_beta   90.00
_cell.angle_gamma   90.00
#
_symmetry.space_group_name_H-M   'P 1'
#
loop_
_entity.id
_entity.type
_entity.pdbx_description
1 polymer ?
#
loop_
_entity_poly.entity_id
_entity_poly.type
_entity_poly.pdbx_seq_one_letter_code
_entity_poly.pdbx_strand_id
1 'polypeptide(L)'
;ICLLFVLPLLGTGCRTEQSAYLEKALSQLERIERVAYRRSSESYLPGDTIPRRYLRYYVEQRNRADTTLRHSYLSYYNADDTTRIDGGYDGTIAVDLDHDRREVVIDDFSIPRAPYRLTDMTFFCRAEAILRYVLTTSDPIRTEFTPCGDGYRLRLDIDRDCVVEFWGRPYYNRPPRELFLEAEHSAYEIVFDSERMPRKLRREQTHQITVDSVFDVRIDYEPQAPLRLEAYYPDGYMLRKRKLRNQAKKPYDIVGRQAPDWTLVDAERRVRHAFCGYTPAESDRTITEAIDSLLREQ
;
A
#
# COMPACT_ATOMS: atom_id res chain seq x y z
N ILE A 1 -4.15 38.53 48.98
CA ILE A 1 -4.74 37.38 48.29
C ILE A 1 -3.87 37.10 47.08
N CYS A 2 -2.91 36.15 47.21
CA CYS A 2 -2.11 35.65 46.06
C CYS A 2 -2.88 34.52 45.40
N LEU A 3 -3.31 34.74 44.15
CA LEU A 3 -3.77 33.66 43.27
C LEU A 3 -2.57 32.98 42.65
N LEU A 4 -2.28 31.75 43.08
CA LEU A 4 -1.35 30.84 42.40
C LEU A 4 -2.03 30.28 41.15
N PHE A 5 -1.53 30.70 39.96
CA PHE A 5 -1.84 30.05 38.71
C PHE A 5 -0.99 28.77 38.60
N VAL A 6 -1.62 27.64 38.81
CA VAL A 6 -1.03 26.33 38.47
C VAL A 6 -1.31 26.12 36.98
N LEU A 7 -0.29 26.40 36.16
CA LEU A 7 -0.30 25.97 34.73
C LEU A 7 -0.16 24.46 34.67
N PRO A 8 -0.91 23.80 33.78
CA PRO A 8 -0.73 22.35 33.54
C PRO A 8 0.53 22.10 32.70
N LEU A 9 1.61 21.73 33.39
CA LEU A 9 2.89 21.27 32.77
C LEU A 9 2.83 19.83 32.28
N LEU A 10 1.66 19.27 32.01
CA LEU A 10 1.51 17.84 31.67
C LEU A 10 1.58 17.51 30.20
N GLY A 11 1.76 18.47 29.27
CA GLY A 11 1.70 18.23 27.83
C GLY A 11 3.05 18.08 27.12
N THR A 12 4.14 18.57 27.69
CA THR A 12 5.44 18.63 27.00
C THR A 12 6.31 17.38 27.20
N GLY A 13 6.18 16.68 28.33
CA GLY A 13 6.96 15.48 28.64
C GLY A 13 6.64 14.29 27.74
N CYS A 14 5.38 14.07 27.46
CA CYS A 14 4.93 12.91 26.68
C CYS A 14 5.34 12.98 25.20
N ARG A 15 5.37 14.15 24.59
CA ARG A 15 5.83 14.34 23.20
C ARG A 15 7.33 14.12 23.05
N THR A 16 8.14 14.50 24.02
CA THR A 16 9.61 14.30 23.97
C THR A 16 9.97 12.82 24.10
N GLU A 17 9.28 12.06 24.96
CA GLU A 17 9.52 10.61 25.10
C GLU A 17 9.08 9.83 23.86
N GLN A 18 7.92 10.16 23.29
CA GLN A 18 7.46 9.58 22.03
C GLN A 18 8.46 9.82 20.90
N SER A 19 8.87 11.08 20.68
CA SER A 19 9.84 11.43 19.62
C SER A 19 11.15 10.68 19.80
N ALA A 20 11.70 10.65 21.02
CA ALA A 20 12.92 9.94 21.32
C ALA A 20 12.82 8.41 21.09
N TYR A 21 11.66 7.81 21.35
CA TYR A 21 11.42 6.42 21.05
C TYR A 21 11.39 6.16 19.54
N LEU A 22 10.63 6.98 18.79
CA LEU A 22 10.47 6.85 17.34
C LEU A 22 11.79 7.12 16.59
N GLU A 23 12.59 8.09 17.04
CA GLU A 23 13.93 8.35 16.52
C GLU A 23 14.86 7.14 16.69
N LYS A 24 14.82 6.48 17.86
CA LYS A 24 15.60 5.26 18.10
C LYS A 24 15.10 4.10 17.21
N ALA A 25 13.80 3.92 17.05
CA ALA A 25 13.23 2.92 16.16
C ALA A 25 13.65 3.19 14.71
N LEU A 26 13.55 4.43 14.24
CA LEU A 26 14.00 4.81 12.90
C LEU A 26 15.51 4.55 12.71
N SER A 27 16.33 4.97 13.67
CA SER A 27 17.78 4.74 13.62
C SER A 27 18.13 3.24 13.58
N GLN A 28 17.39 2.38 14.26
CA GLN A 28 17.56 0.93 14.15
C GLN A 28 17.25 0.41 12.75
N LEU A 29 16.10 0.85 12.16
CA LEU A 29 15.73 0.47 10.80
C LEU A 29 16.76 0.93 9.77
N GLU A 30 17.29 2.15 9.91
CA GLU A 30 18.30 2.71 9.01
C GLU A 30 19.63 1.96 9.01
N ARG A 31 19.92 1.23 10.08
CA ARG A 31 21.13 0.41 10.19
C ARG A 31 21.00 -0.96 9.55
N ILE A 32 19.77 -1.41 9.26
CA ILE A 32 19.54 -2.71 8.62
C ILE A 32 20.07 -2.67 7.20
N GLU A 33 21.02 -3.52 6.88
CA GLU A 33 21.54 -3.70 5.52
C GLU A 33 20.73 -4.76 4.77
N ARG A 34 20.32 -5.82 5.46
CA ARG A 34 19.45 -6.86 4.89
C ARG A 34 18.50 -7.40 5.96
N VAL A 35 17.27 -7.67 5.57
CA VAL A 35 16.30 -8.35 6.42
C VAL A 35 15.51 -9.38 5.62
N ALA A 36 15.31 -10.55 6.21
CA ALA A 36 14.51 -11.62 5.64
C ALA A 36 13.41 -11.99 6.62
N TYR A 37 12.19 -12.19 6.13
CA TYR A 37 11.03 -12.41 6.99
C TYR A 37 9.86 -13.04 6.23
N ARG A 38 8.95 -13.65 6.98
CA ARG A 38 7.63 -14.03 6.51
C ARG A 38 6.66 -12.89 6.80
N ARG A 39 5.80 -12.57 5.82
CA ARG A 39 4.75 -11.57 5.95
C ARG A 39 3.39 -12.21 5.73
N SER A 40 2.53 -12.13 6.74
CA SER A 40 1.10 -12.37 6.61
C SER A 40 0.42 -11.03 6.31
N SER A 41 -0.30 -10.96 5.21
CA SER A 41 -1.05 -9.78 4.78
C SER A 41 -2.54 -10.09 4.76
N GLU A 42 -3.34 -9.20 5.35
CA GLU A 42 -4.78 -9.21 5.28
C GLU A 42 -5.25 -7.96 4.53
N SER A 43 -6.15 -8.13 3.58
CA SER A 43 -6.72 -7.04 2.79
C SER A 43 -8.24 -7.09 2.84
N TYR A 44 -8.83 -5.96 3.23
CA TYR A 44 -10.27 -5.75 3.30
C TYR A 44 -10.65 -4.67 2.29
N LEU A 45 -11.61 -4.95 1.42
CA LEU A 45 -12.28 -3.95 0.60
C LEU A 45 -13.52 -3.43 1.33
N PRO A 46 -14.11 -2.30 0.93
CA PRO A 46 -15.36 -1.80 1.52
C PRO A 46 -16.44 -2.88 1.55
N GLY A 47 -17.01 -3.10 2.73
CA GLY A 47 -18.02 -4.13 2.96
C GLY A 47 -17.49 -5.55 3.21
N ASP A 48 -16.20 -5.80 3.10
CA ASP A 48 -15.63 -7.11 3.42
C ASP A 48 -15.65 -7.35 4.93
N THR A 49 -16.25 -8.47 5.35
CA THR A 49 -16.16 -8.98 6.73
C THR A 49 -15.05 -10.02 6.89
N ILE A 50 -14.59 -10.60 5.79
CA ILE A 50 -13.54 -11.62 5.73
C ILE A 50 -12.41 -11.08 4.85
N PRO A 51 -11.17 -11.00 5.35
CA PRO A 51 -10.05 -10.51 4.56
C PRO A 51 -9.58 -11.51 3.51
N ARG A 52 -9.01 -11.00 2.46
CA ARG A 52 -8.11 -11.78 1.60
C ARG A 52 -6.79 -11.92 2.33
N ARG A 53 -6.29 -13.14 2.46
CA ARG A 53 -5.06 -13.44 3.19
C ARG A 53 -3.98 -13.94 2.25
N TYR A 54 -2.76 -13.45 2.48
CA TYR A 54 -1.56 -13.84 1.74
C TYR A 54 -0.43 -14.09 2.73
N LEU A 55 0.31 -15.15 2.52
CA LEU A 55 1.53 -15.46 3.25
C LEU A 55 2.68 -15.51 2.25
N ARG A 56 3.67 -14.65 2.42
CA ARG A 56 4.83 -14.56 1.52
C ARG A 56 6.12 -14.45 2.32
N TYR A 57 7.21 -14.88 1.72
CA TYR A 57 8.54 -14.62 2.24
C TYR A 57 9.18 -13.46 1.48
N TYR A 58 9.91 -12.62 2.19
CA TYR A 58 10.59 -11.46 1.63
C TYR A 58 12.05 -11.42 2.06
N VAL A 59 12.87 -10.91 1.17
CA VAL A 59 14.22 -10.43 1.48
C VAL A 59 14.29 -8.99 1.04
N GLU A 60 14.49 -8.07 1.97
CA GLU A 60 14.76 -6.67 1.69
C GLU A 60 16.24 -6.39 1.89
N GLN A 61 16.79 -5.52 1.09
CA GLN A 61 18.18 -5.09 1.17
C GLN A 61 18.27 -3.59 0.98
N ARG A 62 19.09 -2.94 1.78
CA ARG A 62 19.39 -1.51 1.64
C ARG A 62 20.05 -1.25 0.27
N ASN A 63 19.52 -0.26 -0.44
CA ASN A 63 20.05 0.18 -1.72
C ASN A 63 20.27 1.70 -1.71
N ARG A 64 21.46 2.14 -1.31
CA ARG A 64 21.76 3.57 -1.18
C ARG A 64 21.82 4.29 -2.52
N ALA A 65 22.01 3.59 -3.62
CA ALA A 65 22.03 4.15 -4.96
C ALA A 65 20.61 4.46 -5.48
N ASP A 66 19.59 3.74 -5.00
CA ASP A 66 18.21 4.01 -5.35
C ASP A 66 17.68 5.23 -4.58
N THR A 67 17.32 6.29 -5.30
CA THR A 67 16.76 7.52 -4.72
C THR A 67 15.25 7.46 -4.52
N THR A 68 14.61 6.37 -4.91
CA THR A 68 13.15 6.19 -4.80
C THR A 68 12.75 5.49 -3.51
N LEU A 69 13.11 4.21 -3.35
CA LEU A 69 12.78 3.42 -2.16
C LEU A 69 13.96 3.28 -1.20
N ARG A 70 15.19 3.39 -1.72
CA ARG A 70 16.44 3.03 -1.04
C ARG A 70 16.51 1.58 -0.54
N HIS A 71 15.65 0.76 -1.07
CA HIS A 71 15.55 -0.66 -0.80
C HIS A 71 15.42 -1.42 -2.11
N SER A 72 16.08 -2.56 -2.17
CA SER A 72 15.83 -3.59 -3.15
C SER A 72 15.17 -4.77 -2.45
N TYR A 73 14.40 -5.58 -3.16
CA TYR A 73 13.76 -6.73 -2.54
C TYR A 73 13.55 -7.90 -3.49
N LEU A 74 13.42 -9.08 -2.89
CA LEU A 74 12.87 -10.29 -3.49
C LEU A 74 11.60 -10.69 -2.75
N SER A 75 10.60 -11.15 -3.47
CA SER A 75 9.40 -11.77 -2.91
C SER A 75 9.26 -13.20 -3.41
N TYR A 76 8.74 -14.06 -2.55
CA TYR A 76 8.51 -15.48 -2.81
C TYR A 76 7.05 -15.79 -2.51
N TYR A 77 6.36 -16.38 -3.48
CA TYR A 77 4.93 -16.69 -3.33
C TYR A 77 4.69 -17.73 -2.23
N ASN A 78 5.53 -18.76 -2.19
CA ASN A 78 5.48 -19.76 -1.13
C ASN A 78 6.47 -19.37 -0.03
N ALA A 79 5.97 -19.10 1.17
CA ALA A 79 6.80 -18.71 2.29
C ALA A 79 7.75 -19.85 2.78
N ASP A 80 7.47 -21.08 2.42
CA ASP A 80 8.26 -22.26 2.80
C ASP A 80 9.22 -22.72 1.68
N ASP A 81 9.05 -22.19 0.45
CA ASP A 81 9.90 -22.49 -0.69
C ASP A 81 10.56 -21.20 -1.20
N THR A 82 11.82 -21.03 -0.84
CA THR A 82 12.63 -19.88 -1.26
C THR A 82 13.53 -20.18 -2.47
N THR A 83 13.24 -21.21 -3.22
CA THR A 83 14.00 -21.55 -4.44
C THR A 83 13.55 -20.74 -5.65
N ARG A 84 12.32 -20.22 -5.63
CA ARG A 84 11.72 -19.50 -6.75
C ARG A 84 11.11 -18.19 -6.30
N ILE A 85 11.62 -17.10 -6.86
CA ILE A 85 11.02 -15.79 -6.61
C ILE A 85 9.69 -15.63 -7.36
N ASP A 86 8.79 -14.82 -6.81
CA ASP A 86 7.54 -14.36 -7.41
C ASP A 86 7.71 -12.99 -8.07
N GLY A 87 8.63 -12.20 -7.54
CA GLY A 87 8.97 -10.88 -8.06
C GLY A 87 10.08 -10.22 -7.28
N GLY A 88 10.42 -9.00 -7.68
CA GLY A 88 11.46 -8.24 -7.00
C GLY A 88 11.68 -6.87 -7.60
N TYR A 89 12.55 -6.11 -6.94
CA TYR A 89 13.01 -4.80 -7.36
C TYR A 89 14.48 -4.61 -6.94
N ASP A 90 15.33 -4.15 -7.85
CA ASP A 90 16.77 -3.95 -7.59
C ASP A 90 17.22 -2.49 -7.54
N GLY A 91 16.29 -1.55 -7.64
CA GLY A 91 16.55 -0.12 -7.72
C GLY A 91 16.50 0.44 -9.14
N THR A 92 16.60 -0.41 -10.16
CA THR A 92 16.56 -0.03 -11.57
C THR A 92 15.40 -0.62 -12.33
N ILE A 93 15.09 -1.88 -12.07
CA ILE A 93 13.98 -2.62 -12.67
C ILE A 93 13.15 -3.29 -11.58
N ALA A 94 11.88 -3.50 -11.88
CA ALA A 94 11.03 -4.42 -11.15
C ALA A 94 10.66 -5.60 -12.04
N VAL A 95 10.51 -6.78 -11.44
CA VAL A 95 10.09 -7.98 -12.15
C VAL A 95 8.93 -8.64 -11.44
N ASP A 96 8.03 -9.22 -12.25
CA ASP A 96 7.00 -10.17 -11.81
C ASP A 96 7.21 -11.47 -12.60
N LEU A 97 7.16 -12.60 -11.95
CA LEU A 97 7.30 -13.91 -12.59
C LEU A 97 5.93 -14.56 -12.75
N ASP A 98 5.58 -14.84 -14.00
CA ASP A 98 4.43 -15.68 -14.35
C ASP A 98 4.92 -17.12 -14.51
N HIS A 99 4.76 -17.91 -13.45
CA HIS A 99 5.24 -19.28 -13.42
C HIS A 99 4.44 -20.22 -14.33
N ASP A 100 3.17 -19.92 -14.58
CA ASP A 100 2.31 -20.73 -15.45
C ASP A 100 2.72 -20.56 -16.92
N ARG A 101 3.05 -19.32 -17.30
CA ARG A 101 3.49 -19.00 -18.66
C ARG A 101 4.99 -19.09 -18.85
N ARG A 102 5.75 -19.30 -17.78
CA ARG A 102 7.21 -19.22 -17.77
C ARG A 102 7.72 -17.91 -18.36
N GLU A 103 7.18 -16.79 -17.86
CA GLU A 103 7.57 -15.45 -18.28
C GLU A 103 8.16 -14.67 -17.10
N VAL A 104 9.21 -13.90 -17.36
CA VAL A 104 9.72 -12.83 -16.50
C VAL A 104 9.26 -11.52 -17.10
N VAL A 105 8.33 -10.84 -16.45
CA VAL A 105 7.78 -9.55 -16.88
C VAL A 105 8.61 -8.44 -16.27
N ILE A 106 9.40 -7.75 -17.07
CA ILE A 106 10.33 -6.71 -16.65
C ILE A 106 9.69 -5.33 -16.81
N ASP A 107 9.69 -4.55 -15.75
CA ASP A 107 9.36 -3.15 -15.76
C ASP A 107 10.67 -2.34 -15.57
N ASP A 108 11.14 -1.71 -16.62
CA ASP A 108 12.32 -0.84 -16.60
C ASP A 108 11.96 0.64 -16.39
N PHE A 109 10.71 0.92 -16.03
CA PHE A 109 10.16 2.25 -15.80
C PHE A 109 10.35 3.24 -16.97
N SER A 110 10.68 2.74 -18.16
CA SER A 110 10.78 3.56 -19.37
C SER A 110 9.41 4.07 -19.81
N ILE A 111 8.34 3.38 -19.39
CA ILE A 111 6.97 3.83 -19.61
C ILE A 111 6.55 4.69 -18.41
N PRO A 112 6.32 6.01 -18.59
CA PRO A 112 5.88 6.87 -17.51
C PRO A 112 4.59 6.35 -16.89
N ARG A 113 4.63 6.05 -15.60
CA ARG A 113 3.45 5.89 -14.77
C ARG A 113 3.32 7.15 -13.94
N ALA A 114 2.08 7.43 -13.45
CA ALA A 114 1.85 8.57 -12.58
C ALA A 114 2.93 8.66 -11.50
N PRO A 115 3.34 9.79 -11.08
CA PRO A 115 4.66 10.43 -10.97
C PRO A 115 5.77 9.60 -10.32
N TYR A 116 5.56 8.31 -10.00
CA TYR A 116 6.49 7.47 -9.26
C TYR A 116 6.68 6.10 -9.91
N ARG A 117 7.82 5.49 -9.65
CA ARG A 117 8.00 4.06 -9.86
C ARG A 117 7.02 3.33 -8.94
N LEU A 118 5.97 2.73 -9.50
CA LEU A 118 5.00 1.95 -8.75
C LEU A 118 5.57 0.56 -8.52
N THR A 119 6.40 0.43 -7.51
CA THR A 119 6.80 -0.87 -6.97
C THR A 119 6.24 -1.00 -5.57
N ASP A 120 5.94 -2.22 -5.15
CA ASP A 120 5.45 -2.45 -3.80
C ASP A 120 6.50 -2.01 -2.78
N MET A 121 6.06 -1.24 -1.80
CA MET A 121 6.85 -1.02 -0.61
C MET A 121 6.75 -2.24 0.29
N THR A 122 7.90 -2.78 0.59
CA THR A 122 8.04 -3.87 1.53
C THR A 122 7.78 -3.41 2.96
N PHE A 123 7.67 -4.33 3.90
CA PHE A 123 7.21 -4.02 5.26
C PHE A 123 8.15 -3.05 5.99
N PHE A 124 9.46 -3.34 6.01
CA PHE A 124 10.43 -2.50 6.72
C PHE A 124 10.67 -1.16 6.02
N CYS A 125 10.71 -1.15 4.69
CA CYS A 125 10.76 0.07 3.89
C CYS A 125 9.56 1.00 4.20
N ARG A 126 8.35 0.45 4.32
CA ARG A 126 7.15 1.21 4.64
C ARG A 126 7.16 1.72 6.08
N ALA A 127 7.56 0.89 7.03
CA ALA A 127 7.70 1.32 8.43
C ALA A 127 8.69 2.48 8.56
N GLU A 128 9.85 2.40 7.89
CA GLU A 128 10.84 3.48 7.84
C GLU A 128 10.23 4.76 7.25
N ALA A 129 9.51 4.67 6.13
CA ALA A 129 8.88 5.83 5.49
C ALA A 129 7.85 6.52 6.41
N ILE A 130 7.01 5.75 7.10
CA ILE A 130 6.00 6.29 8.03
C ILE A 130 6.69 6.97 9.23
N LEU A 131 7.69 6.34 9.84
CA LEU A 131 8.42 6.93 10.95
C LEU A 131 9.11 8.24 10.55
N ARG A 132 9.74 8.25 9.39
CA ARG A 132 10.37 9.45 8.85
C ARG A 132 9.37 10.57 8.63
N TYR A 133 8.19 10.25 8.06
CA TYR A 133 7.12 11.22 7.88
C TYR A 133 6.64 11.80 9.22
N VAL A 134 6.32 10.95 10.19
CA VAL A 134 5.86 11.41 11.52
C VAL A 134 6.87 12.33 12.21
N LEU A 135 8.17 12.04 12.06
CA LEU A 135 9.24 12.80 12.71
C LEU A 135 9.60 14.11 12.00
N THR A 136 9.31 14.23 10.69
CA THR A 136 9.79 15.37 9.89
C THR A 136 8.70 16.21 9.25
N THR A 137 7.43 15.75 9.26
CA THR A 137 6.36 16.49 8.61
C THR A 137 5.95 17.75 9.36
N SER A 138 5.61 18.78 8.60
CA SER A 138 4.90 19.96 9.10
C SER A 138 3.39 19.90 8.86
N ASP A 139 2.90 18.82 8.23
CA ASP A 139 1.49 18.63 7.97
C ASP A 139 0.71 18.48 9.29
N PRO A 140 -0.55 18.92 9.35
CA PRO A 140 -1.40 18.71 10.52
C PRO A 140 -1.78 17.23 10.61
N ILE A 141 -1.03 16.47 11.40
CA ILE A 141 -1.29 15.06 11.68
C ILE A 141 -1.70 14.86 13.12
N ARG A 142 -2.48 13.82 13.40
CA ARG A 142 -2.75 13.36 14.77
C ARG A 142 -1.99 12.07 15.03
N THR A 143 -1.31 12.00 16.15
CA THR A 143 -0.59 10.79 16.56
C THR A 143 -1.03 10.36 17.94
N GLU A 144 -1.22 9.05 18.10
CA GLU A 144 -1.39 8.41 19.41
C GLU A 144 -0.25 7.41 19.60
N PHE A 145 0.36 7.44 20.77
CA PHE A 145 1.44 6.54 21.14
C PHE A 145 1.14 5.89 22.47
N THR A 146 0.87 4.59 22.46
CA THR A 146 0.35 3.85 23.61
C THR A 146 1.11 2.55 23.84
N PRO A 147 1.30 2.11 25.08
CA PRO A 147 1.81 0.77 25.36
C PRO A 147 0.96 -0.30 24.70
N CYS A 148 1.59 -1.33 24.16
CA CYS A 148 0.93 -2.44 23.48
C CYS A 148 1.77 -3.72 23.62
N GLY A 149 1.27 -4.68 24.44
CA GLY A 149 2.05 -5.87 24.76
C GLY A 149 3.32 -5.53 25.53
N ASP A 150 4.44 -6.01 25.02
CA ASP A 150 5.79 -5.74 25.54
C ASP A 150 6.46 -4.51 24.90
N GLY A 151 5.78 -3.86 23.96
CA GLY A 151 6.27 -2.70 23.22
C GLY A 151 5.27 -1.56 23.19
N TYR A 152 5.17 -0.90 22.03
CA TYR A 152 4.34 0.28 21.83
C TYR A 152 3.59 0.21 20.51
N ARG A 153 2.48 0.93 20.46
CA ARG A 153 1.69 1.18 19.25
C ARG A 153 1.72 2.66 18.92
N LEU A 154 2.14 2.98 17.70
CA LEU A 154 1.96 4.28 17.07
C LEU A 154 0.75 4.24 16.17
N ARG A 155 -0.20 5.16 16.34
CA ARG A 155 -1.25 5.44 15.38
C ARG A 155 -1.04 6.84 14.81
N LEU A 156 -1.18 6.96 13.50
CA LEU A 156 -1.10 8.20 12.74
C LEU A 156 -2.39 8.36 11.96
N ASP A 157 -3.11 9.46 12.17
CA ASP A 157 -4.29 9.84 11.41
C ASP A 157 -4.01 11.09 10.58
N ILE A 158 -4.42 11.07 9.31
CA ILE A 158 -4.23 12.13 8.32
C ILE A 158 -5.59 12.43 7.71
N ASP A 159 -6.04 13.69 7.84
CA ASP A 159 -7.35 14.14 7.32
C ASP A 159 -7.31 14.37 5.80
N ARG A 160 -6.72 13.41 5.06
CA ARG A 160 -6.64 13.38 3.59
C ARG A 160 -6.43 11.95 3.13
N ASP A 161 -6.88 11.63 1.92
CA ASP A 161 -6.49 10.38 1.29
C ASP A 161 -5.06 10.52 0.76
N CYS A 162 -4.12 9.99 1.52
CA CYS A 162 -2.72 9.98 1.14
C CYS A 162 -2.06 8.64 1.40
N VAL A 163 -1.03 8.36 0.63
CA VAL A 163 -0.14 7.23 0.86
C VAL A 163 1.20 7.79 1.32
N VAL A 164 1.62 7.45 2.53
CA VAL A 164 2.96 7.78 3.02
C VAL A 164 3.92 6.78 2.40
N GLU A 165 4.57 7.20 1.35
CA GLU A 165 5.54 6.42 0.59
C GLU A 165 6.80 7.27 0.36
N PHE A 166 7.80 6.69 -0.26
CA PHE A 166 8.96 7.42 -0.80
C PHE A 166 9.64 8.33 0.22
N TRP A 167 10.27 7.76 1.23
CA TRP A 167 11.06 8.50 2.21
C TRP A 167 10.27 9.44 3.11
N GLY A 168 9.07 9.05 3.48
CA GLY A 168 8.21 9.88 4.32
C GLY A 168 7.63 11.08 3.57
N ARG A 169 7.57 11.02 2.25
CA ARG A 169 6.82 12.00 1.46
C ARG A 169 5.42 11.48 1.21
N PRO A 170 4.38 12.23 1.59
CA PRO A 170 3.03 11.81 1.31
C PRO A 170 2.72 11.97 -0.18
N TYR A 171 2.08 10.97 -0.74
CA TYR A 171 1.40 11.08 -2.02
C TYR A 171 -0.09 11.26 -1.75
N TYR A 172 -0.64 12.39 -2.18
CA TYR A 172 -2.06 12.67 -2.02
C TYR A 172 -2.81 12.12 -3.23
N ASN A 173 -3.67 11.14 -3.00
CA ASN A 173 -4.61 10.72 -4.00
C ASN A 173 -5.53 11.91 -4.31
N ARG A 174 -5.79 12.13 -5.58
CA ARG A 174 -6.82 13.05 -6.05
C ARG A 174 -7.83 12.25 -6.84
N PRO A 175 -8.71 11.52 -6.17
CA PRO A 175 -9.80 10.88 -6.89
C PRO A 175 -10.64 11.95 -7.58
N PRO A 176 -11.26 11.65 -8.72
CA PRO A 176 -12.25 12.54 -9.31
C PRO A 176 -13.31 12.83 -8.22
N ARG A 177 -13.49 14.08 -7.85
CA ARG A 177 -14.39 14.53 -6.75
C ARG A 177 -15.82 14.00 -6.91
N GLU A 178 -16.18 13.63 -8.13
CA GLU A 178 -17.49 13.14 -8.52
C GLU A 178 -17.80 11.69 -8.05
N LEU A 179 -16.77 10.94 -7.66
CA LEU A 179 -16.92 9.53 -7.26
C LEU A 179 -16.90 9.31 -5.74
N PHE A 180 -16.59 10.31 -4.93
CA PHE A 180 -16.41 10.13 -3.49
C PHE A 180 -17.15 11.21 -2.71
N LEU A 181 -18.22 10.79 -2.04
CA LEU A 181 -19.05 11.64 -1.15
C LEU A 181 -18.52 11.69 0.28
N GLU A 182 -17.58 10.82 0.64
CA GLU A 182 -17.05 10.71 1.99
C GLU A 182 -15.77 11.55 2.15
N ALA A 183 -15.53 12.00 3.37
CA ALA A 183 -14.30 12.70 3.71
C ALA A 183 -13.10 11.77 3.51
N GLU A 184 -12.12 12.24 2.77
CA GLU A 184 -10.88 11.52 2.55
C GLU A 184 -10.14 11.35 3.88
N HIS A 185 -9.73 10.12 4.15
CA HIS A 185 -9.04 9.77 5.39
C HIS A 185 -7.98 8.71 5.13
N SER A 186 -6.86 8.81 5.85
CA SER A 186 -5.85 7.77 5.91
C SER A 186 -5.36 7.59 7.34
N ALA A 187 -5.25 6.36 7.78
CA ALA A 187 -4.65 6.04 9.06
C ALA A 187 -3.59 4.95 8.90
N TYR A 188 -2.54 5.07 9.70
CA TYR A 188 -1.48 4.08 9.81
C TYR A 188 -1.31 3.69 11.27
N GLU A 189 -1.08 2.42 11.51
CA GLU A 189 -0.75 1.91 12.82
C GLU A 189 0.48 1.03 12.73
N ILE A 190 1.47 1.27 13.56
CA ILE A 190 2.67 0.44 13.68
C ILE A 190 2.71 -0.10 15.13
N VAL A 191 2.81 -1.41 15.26
CA VAL A 191 3.08 -2.06 16.54
C VAL A 191 4.54 -2.48 16.58
N PHE A 192 5.23 -2.03 17.62
CA PHE A 192 6.62 -2.33 17.90
C PHE A 192 6.73 -3.37 19.02
N ASP A 193 7.75 -4.20 18.97
CA ASP A 193 8.14 -5.07 20.07
C ASP A 193 8.99 -4.32 21.13
N SER A 194 9.43 -5.06 22.15
CA SER A 194 10.32 -4.56 23.22
C SER A 194 11.66 -4.01 22.72
N GLU A 195 12.13 -4.49 21.55
CA GLU A 195 13.35 -4.05 20.90
C GLU A 195 13.13 -2.87 19.94
N ARG A 196 11.94 -2.29 19.90
CA ARG A 196 11.50 -1.21 19.00
C ARG A 196 11.48 -1.59 17.53
N MET A 197 11.40 -2.90 17.22
CA MET A 197 11.26 -3.36 15.85
C MET A 197 9.77 -3.43 15.48
N PRO A 198 9.37 -2.94 14.30
CA PRO A 198 8.00 -3.06 13.84
C PRO A 198 7.65 -4.52 13.57
N ARG A 199 6.50 -4.97 14.10
CA ARG A 199 5.97 -6.33 13.94
C ARG A 199 4.65 -6.38 13.20
N LYS A 200 3.89 -5.29 13.28
CA LYS A 200 2.61 -5.19 12.60
C LYS A 200 2.45 -3.78 12.05
N LEU A 201 1.89 -3.69 10.86
CA LEU A 201 1.55 -2.45 10.19
C LEU A 201 0.13 -2.55 9.66
N ARG A 202 -0.75 -1.64 10.09
CA ARG A 202 -2.08 -1.46 9.53
C ARG A 202 -2.10 -0.17 8.73
N ARG A 203 -2.65 -0.24 7.54
CA ARG A 203 -2.97 0.91 6.70
C ARG A 203 -4.46 0.91 6.43
N GLU A 204 -5.10 2.01 6.71
CA GLU A 204 -6.51 2.24 6.46
C GLU A 204 -6.64 3.44 5.52
N GLN A 205 -7.33 3.24 4.44
CA GLN A 205 -7.64 4.24 3.44
C GLN A 205 -9.13 4.12 3.11
N THR A 206 -9.71 5.13 2.49
CA THR A 206 -11.13 5.18 2.13
C THR A 206 -11.62 3.89 1.43
N HIS A 207 -10.76 3.24 0.64
CA HIS A 207 -11.17 2.09 -0.19
C HIS A 207 -10.54 0.77 0.19
N GLN A 208 -9.63 0.76 1.16
CA GLN A 208 -8.92 -0.47 1.50
C GLN A 208 -8.32 -0.39 2.90
N ILE A 209 -8.44 -1.47 3.64
CA ILE A 209 -7.65 -1.70 4.85
C ILE A 209 -6.69 -2.84 4.56
N THR A 210 -5.40 -2.63 4.86
CA THR A 210 -4.40 -3.69 4.82
C THR A 210 -3.76 -3.83 6.19
N VAL A 211 -3.53 -5.08 6.59
CA VAL A 211 -2.83 -5.42 7.84
C VAL A 211 -1.71 -6.39 7.51
N ASP A 212 -0.49 -5.94 7.69
CA ASP A 212 0.71 -6.73 7.51
C ASP A 212 1.29 -7.10 8.88
N SER A 213 1.61 -8.37 9.08
CA SER A 213 2.33 -8.86 10.26
C SER A 213 3.55 -9.65 9.82
N VAL A 214 4.68 -9.45 10.51
CA VAL A 214 5.94 -10.12 10.17
C VAL A 214 6.41 -11.00 11.29
N PHE A 215 7.00 -12.13 10.92
CA PHE A 215 7.57 -13.14 11.81
C PHE A 215 8.75 -13.84 11.15
N ASP A 216 9.49 -14.64 11.92
CA ASP A 216 10.74 -15.28 11.48
C ASP A 216 11.76 -14.27 10.92
N VAL A 217 11.83 -13.10 11.55
CA VAL A 217 12.66 -11.98 11.09
C VAL A 217 14.13 -12.27 11.36
N ARG A 218 14.95 -12.19 10.32
CA ARG A 218 16.41 -12.32 10.37
C ARG A 218 17.05 -11.06 9.84
N ILE A 219 17.84 -10.39 10.66
CA ILE A 219 18.44 -9.10 10.34
C ILE A 219 19.95 -9.27 10.19
N ASP A 220 20.49 -8.61 9.17
CA ASP A 220 21.92 -8.49 8.94
C ASP A 220 22.26 -7.00 8.84
N TYR A 221 23.32 -6.61 9.54
CA TYR A 221 23.82 -5.23 9.60
C TYR A 221 25.08 -5.01 8.76
N GLU A 222 25.60 -6.08 8.16
CA GLU A 222 26.78 -6.00 7.31
C GLU A 222 26.38 -5.59 5.89
N PRO A 223 27.15 -4.68 5.25
CA PRO A 223 26.91 -4.29 3.87
C PRO A 223 26.91 -5.49 2.93
N GLN A 224 25.92 -5.56 2.08
CA GLN A 224 25.74 -6.64 1.12
C GLN A 224 26.09 -6.17 -0.30
N ALA A 225 26.50 -7.10 -1.16
CA ALA A 225 26.59 -6.83 -2.59
C ALA A 225 25.23 -6.41 -3.14
N PRO A 226 25.19 -5.48 -4.11
CA PRO A 226 23.91 -5.05 -4.71
C PRO A 226 23.10 -6.22 -5.23
N LEU A 227 21.82 -6.23 -4.91
CA LEU A 227 20.89 -7.21 -5.45
C LEU A 227 20.80 -7.05 -6.98
N ARG A 228 20.88 -8.17 -7.71
CA ARG A 228 20.69 -8.23 -9.15
C ARG A 228 19.63 -9.26 -9.46
N LEU A 229 18.51 -8.83 -10.00
CA LEU A 229 17.35 -9.70 -10.23
C LEU A 229 17.62 -10.80 -11.26
N GLU A 230 18.49 -10.52 -12.22
CA GLU A 230 18.82 -11.50 -13.28
C GLU A 230 19.42 -12.80 -12.73
N ALA A 231 20.06 -12.74 -11.56
CA ALA A 231 20.61 -13.93 -10.90
C ALA A 231 19.54 -14.89 -10.37
N TYR A 232 18.28 -14.46 -10.34
CA TYR A 232 17.14 -15.21 -9.78
C TYR A 232 16.15 -15.64 -10.87
N TYR A 233 16.41 -15.35 -12.15
CA TYR A 233 15.53 -15.78 -13.23
C TYR A 233 15.63 -17.29 -13.40
N PRO A 234 14.48 -18.00 -13.42
CA PRO A 234 14.53 -19.44 -13.64
C PRO A 234 14.92 -19.77 -15.09
N ASP A 235 15.66 -20.85 -15.26
CA ASP A 235 16.05 -21.32 -16.59
C ASP A 235 14.82 -21.58 -17.48
N GLY A 236 14.94 -21.20 -18.75
CA GLY A 236 13.89 -21.44 -19.75
C GLY A 236 12.69 -20.51 -19.66
N TYR A 237 12.75 -19.44 -18.86
CA TYR A 237 11.72 -18.40 -18.84
C TYR A 237 11.97 -17.37 -19.94
N MET A 238 10.88 -16.90 -20.57
CA MET A 238 10.96 -15.84 -21.57
C MET A 238 10.99 -14.48 -20.89
N LEU A 239 11.94 -13.62 -21.31
CA LEU A 239 11.98 -12.24 -20.85
C LEU A 239 11.00 -11.39 -21.67
N ARG A 240 10.13 -10.68 -20.98
CA ARG A 240 9.13 -9.83 -21.60
C ARG A 240 9.11 -8.47 -20.94
N LYS A 241 9.24 -7.39 -21.71
CA LYS A 241 9.00 -6.05 -21.19
C LYS A 241 7.53 -5.86 -20.84
N ARG A 242 7.27 -5.21 -19.71
CA ARG A 242 5.92 -4.79 -19.35
C ARG A 242 5.39 -3.85 -20.43
N LYS A 243 4.29 -4.24 -21.05
CA LYS A 243 3.56 -3.36 -21.96
C LYS A 243 2.60 -2.49 -21.15
N LEU A 244 2.34 -1.26 -21.58
CA LEU A 244 1.15 -0.56 -21.11
C LEU A 244 -0.02 -1.52 -21.35
N ARG A 245 -0.72 -1.84 -20.28
CA ARG A 245 -2.04 -2.47 -20.40
C ARG A 245 -2.81 -1.50 -21.29
N ASN A 246 -3.20 -1.97 -22.48
CA ASN A 246 -3.74 -1.15 -23.59
C ASN A 246 -4.30 0.15 -23.04
N GLN A 247 -3.69 1.30 -23.42
CA GLN A 247 -4.30 2.60 -23.08
C GLN A 247 -5.77 2.38 -23.37
N ALA A 248 -6.61 2.55 -22.35
CA ALA A 248 -8.05 2.35 -22.50
C ALA A 248 -8.37 2.95 -23.85
N LYS A 249 -8.81 2.11 -24.80
CA LYS A 249 -9.03 2.52 -26.19
C LYS A 249 -9.61 3.91 -26.08
N LYS A 250 -8.96 4.89 -26.74
CA LYS A 250 -9.37 6.30 -26.61
C LYS A 250 -10.89 6.30 -26.52
N PRO A 251 -11.55 7.05 -25.62
CA PRO A 251 -13.01 6.99 -25.46
C PRO A 251 -13.77 6.96 -26.80
N TYR A 252 -13.17 7.57 -27.82
CA TYR A 252 -13.66 7.63 -29.20
C TYR A 252 -13.62 6.27 -29.94
N ASP A 253 -12.82 5.28 -29.50
CA ASP A 253 -12.76 3.97 -30.15
C ASP A 253 -13.94 3.07 -29.77
N ILE A 254 -14.76 3.48 -28.82
CA ILE A 254 -16.00 2.79 -28.43
C ILE A 254 -17.23 3.36 -29.16
N VAL A 255 -17.11 4.52 -29.77
CA VAL A 255 -18.22 5.11 -30.53
C VAL A 255 -18.57 4.20 -31.71
N GLY A 256 -19.82 3.73 -31.76
CA GLY A 256 -20.33 2.79 -32.77
C GLY A 256 -20.07 1.32 -32.47
N ARG A 257 -19.47 0.95 -31.33
CA ARG A 257 -19.39 -0.43 -30.85
C ARG A 257 -20.56 -0.74 -29.92
N GLN A 258 -21.02 -1.98 -29.97
CA GLN A 258 -22.00 -2.46 -29.00
C GLN A 258 -21.39 -2.40 -27.61
N ALA A 259 -22.05 -1.73 -26.67
CA ALA A 259 -21.62 -1.72 -25.27
C ALA A 259 -21.76 -3.14 -24.69
N PRO A 260 -20.86 -3.56 -23.78
CA PRO A 260 -21.05 -4.82 -23.08
C PRO A 260 -22.38 -4.78 -22.31
N ASP A 261 -23.04 -5.90 -22.26
CA ASP A 261 -24.26 -6.07 -21.45
C ASP A 261 -23.92 -5.85 -19.98
N TRP A 262 -24.78 -5.16 -19.28
CA TRP A 262 -24.66 -4.93 -17.85
C TRP A 262 -26.02 -4.98 -17.16
N THR A 263 -26.01 -5.24 -15.87
CA THR A 263 -27.23 -5.47 -15.08
C THR A 263 -27.22 -4.61 -13.82
N LEU A 264 -28.39 -4.08 -13.47
CA LEU A 264 -28.67 -3.54 -12.15
C LEU A 264 -29.20 -4.65 -11.26
N VAL A 265 -28.66 -4.74 -10.06
CA VAL A 265 -29.06 -5.70 -9.03
C VAL A 265 -29.55 -4.97 -7.78
N ASP A 266 -30.53 -5.54 -7.09
CA ASP A 266 -30.98 -5.05 -5.79
C ASP A 266 -30.01 -5.44 -4.64
N ALA A 267 -30.34 -5.04 -3.42
CA ALA A 267 -29.52 -5.34 -2.24
C ALA A 267 -29.36 -6.85 -1.98
N GLU A 268 -30.32 -7.67 -2.43
CA GLU A 268 -30.27 -9.13 -2.36
C GLU A 268 -29.58 -9.76 -3.58
N ARG A 269 -28.93 -8.96 -4.43
CA ARG A 269 -28.22 -9.38 -5.67
C ARG A 269 -29.12 -10.03 -6.72
N ARG A 270 -30.40 -9.74 -6.74
CA ARG A 270 -31.31 -10.19 -7.80
C ARG A 270 -31.26 -9.21 -8.96
N VAL A 271 -31.14 -9.71 -10.17
CA VAL A 271 -31.19 -8.90 -11.39
C VAL A 271 -32.56 -8.23 -11.51
N ARG A 272 -32.59 -6.91 -11.51
CA ARG A 272 -33.82 -6.11 -11.67
C ARG A 272 -33.94 -5.54 -13.08
N HIS A 273 -32.83 -5.15 -13.67
CA HIS A 273 -32.75 -4.67 -15.03
C HIS A 273 -31.49 -5.19 -15.72
N ALA A 274 -31.64 -5.56 -17.00
CA ALA A 274 -30.51 -5.93 -17.85
C ALA A 274 -30.54 -5.02 -19.10
N PHE A 275 -29.41 -4.48 -19.45
CA PHE A 275 -29.23 -3.57 -20.57
C PHE A 275 -28.35 -4.20 -21.63
N CYS A 276 -28.75 -4.11 -22.88
CA CYS A 276 -28.01 -4.61 -24.03
C CYS A 276 -27.67 -3.46 -24.96
N GLY A 277 -26.38 -3.12 -25.07
CA GLY A 277 -25.93 -1.99 -25.86
C GLY A 277 -26.14 -0.63 -25.19
N TYR A 278 -25.43 0.39 -25.66
CA TYR A 278 -25.54 1.78 -25.16
C TYR A 278 -25.77 2.75 -26.31
N THR A 279 -26.92 3.42 -26.28
CA THR A 279 -27.25 4.55 -27.17
C THR A 279 -27.43 5.80 -26.30
N PRO A 280 -26.55 6.82 -26.36
CA PRO A 280 -26.47 7.85 -25.31
C PRO A 280 -27.80 8.47 -24.88
N ALA A 281 -28.59 8.98 -25.80
CA ALA A 281 -29.83 9.69 -25.45
C ALA A 281 -30.95 8.79 -24.91
N GLU A 282 -31.00 7.52 -25.32
CA GLU A 282 -32.07 6.59 -24.97
C GLU A 282 -31.68 5.76 -23.74
N SER A 283 -30.42 5.36 -23.66
CA SER A 283 -29.90 4.60 -22.55
C SER A 283 -29.85 5.40 -21.25
N ASP A 284 -29.44 6.67 -21.28
CA ASP A 284 -29.39 7.53 -20.10
C ASP A 284 -30.76 7.69 -19.47
N ARG A 285 -31.81 7.88 -20.29
CA ARG A 285 -33.18 7.97 -19.79
C ARG A 285 -33.66 6.66 -19.18
N THR A 286 -33.42 5.55 -19.87
CA THR A 286 -33.85 4.21 -19.41
C THR A 286 -33.14 3.80 -18.13
N ILE A 287 -31.87 4.11 -18.00
CA ILE A 287 -31.06 3.85 -16.80
C ILE A 287 -31.58 4.68 -15.62
N THR A 288 -31.81 5.98 -15.84
CA THR A 288 -32.33 6.87 -14.82
C THR A 288 -33.70 6.43 -14.33
N GLU A 289 -34.62 6.09 -15.24
CA GLU A 289 -35.93 5.57 -14.89
C GLU A 289 -35.88 4.25 -14.10
N ALA A 290 -34.92 3.35 -14.46
CA ALA A 290 -34.73 2.09 -13.74
C ALA A 290 -34.16 2.31 -12.32
N ILE A 291 -33.21 3.23 -12.15
CA ILE A 291 -32.68 3.63 -10.85
C ILE A 291 -33.77 4.25 -9.99
N ASP A 292 -34.52 5.20 -10.54
CA ASP A 292 -35.64 5.85 -9.82
C ASP A 292 -36.73 4.87 -9.39
N SER A 293 -36.98 3.82 -10.21
CA SER A 293 -37.91 2.74 -9.83
C SER A 293 -37.40 1.96 -8.62
N LEU A 294 -36.13 1.58 -8.63
CA LEU A 294 -35.50 0.85 -7.51
C LEU A 294 -35.46 1.65 -6.22
N LEU A 295 -35.27 2.97 -6.30
CA LEU A 295 -35.25 3.86 -5.14
C LEU A 295 -36.64 4.08 -4.54
N ARG A 296 -37.70 3.93 -5.31
CA ARG A 296 -39.09 4.01 -4.80
C ARG A 296 -39.61 2.71 -4.17
N GLU A 297 -38.95 1.60 -4.40
CA GLU A 297 -39.28 0.30 -3.82
C GLU A 297 -38.64 0.07 -2.42
N GLN A 298 -37.77 1.00 -1.96
CA GLN A 298 -37.18 1.03 -0.62
C GLN A 298 -38.09 1.85 0.34
#